data_81339be611d6bc7d6157528a96835dca
#
_entry.id   81339be611d6bc7d6157528a96835dca
#
_cell.length_a   1.000
_cell.length_b   1.000
_cell.length_c   1.000
_cell.angle_alpha   90.00
_cell.angle_beta   90.00
_cell.angle_gamma   90.00
#
_symmetry.space_group_name_H-M   'P 1'
#
loop_
_entity.id
_entity.type
_entity.pdbx_description
1 polymer ?
#
loop_
_entity_poly.entity_id
_entity_poly.type
_entity_poly.pdbx_seq_one_letter_code
_entity_poly.pdbx_strand_id
1 'polypeptide(L)'
;MPKQSLLRAVGLSQRATSMSAGTKTALLFGALALIGVLVALYDPRPSLRHVRVAFLSGSPTGNYFATVDKLAAETSRRKGRIANVASAGSVENIERLVAARAACDVQFALVQDGVDWSAGQRLELIGRLPRPEALLVLGRDADRIKSLQD
;
A
#
# COMPACT_ATOMS: atom_id res chain seq x y z
N MET A 1 -13.70 78.55 19.09
CA MET A 1 -13.85 78.41 17.65
C MET A 1 -13.90 76.90 17.30
N PRO A 2 -14.88 76.40 16.56
CA PRO A 2 -15.39 75.07 16.66
C PRO A 2 -14.75 74.14 15.62
N LYS A 3 -14.34 72.95 16.08
CA LYS A 3 -14.09 71.80 15.20
C LYS A 3 -14.82 70.56 15.73
N GLN A 4 -16.11 70.62 15.71
CA GLN A 4 -17.01 69.45 16.00
C GLN A 4 -18.04 69.37 14.87
N SER A 5 -17.68 68.77 13.77
CA SER A 5 -18.71 68.43 12.75
C SER A 5 -18.14 67.56 11.60
N LEU A 6 -17.51 66.41 11.88
CA LEU A 6 -17.18 65.45 10.80
C LEU A 6 -17.21 63.95 11.26
N LEU A 7 -17.90 63.61 12.31
CA LEU A 7 -18.06 62.21 12.73
C LEU A 7 -19.55 61.73 12.72
N ARG A 8 -20.32 62.22 11.76
CA ARG A 8 -21.68 61.77 11.57
C ARG A 8 -21.89 61.35 10.13
N ALA A 9 -21.35 60.22 9.70
CA ALA A 9 -21.84 59.50 8.49
C ALA A 9 -21.03 58.22 8.26
N VAL A 10 -21.11 57.22 9.09
CA VAL A 10 -21.03 55.81 8.63
C VAL A 10 -21.90 55.01 9.63
N GLY A 11 -23.16 55.19 9.51
CA GLY A 11 -24.15 54.29 10.11
C GLY A 11 -24.19 52.98 9.34
N LEU A 12 -23.14 52.18 9.51
CA LEU A 12 -23.25 50.75 9.14
C LEU A 12 -24.20 50.09 10.09
N SER A 13 -25.49 50.14 9.71
CA SER A 13 -26.54 49.35 10.30
C SER A 13 -26.14 47.88 10.18
N GLN A 14 -25.51 47.32 11.21
CA GLN A 14 -25.41 45.90 11.40
C GLN A 14 -26.81 45.35 11.66
N ARG A 15 -27.57 45.14 10.61
CA ARG A 15 -28.72 44.22 10.65
C ARG A 15 -28.14 42.83 10.85
N ALA A 16 -27.90 42.48 12.11
CA ALA A 16 -27.75 41.11 12.53
C ALA A 16 -29.09 40.42 12.25
N THR A 17 -29.23 39.85 11.05
CA THR A 17 -30.34 38.97 10.70
C THR A 17 -30.26 37.76 11.62
N SER A 18 -31.04 37.79 12.70
CA SER A 18 -31.19 36.67 13.63
C SER A 18 -31.83 35.52 12.83
N MET A 19 -31.03 34.63 12.33
CA MET A 19 -31.52 33.41 11.67
C MET A 19 -32.32 32.61 12.66
N SER A 20 -33.51 32.14 12.23
CA SER A 20 -34.37 31.30 13.07
C SER A 20 -33.63 30.01 13.52
N ALA A 21 -34.00 29.46 14.65
CA ALA A 21 -33.41 28.22 15.14
C ALA A 21 -33.49 27.10 14.10
N GLY A 22 -34.62 26.98 13.39
CA GLY A 22 -34.80 26.01 12.33
C GLY A 22 -33.80 26.17 11.15
N THR A 23 -33.52 27.44 10.76
CA THR A 23 -32.52 27.69 9.68
C THR A 23 -31.13 27.33 10.11
N LYS A 24 -30.74 27.57 11.35
CA LYS A 24 -29.43 27.18 11.89
C LYS A 24 -29.27 25.66 11.91
N THR A 25 -30.31 24.94 12.33
CA THR A 25 -30.31 23.47 12.36
C THR A 25 -30.22 22.89 10.96
N ALA A 26 -30.98 23.42 10.00
CA ALA A 26 -30.93 22.97 8.61
C ALA A 26 -29.53 23.18 7.98
N LEU A 27 -28.89 24.33 8.23
CA LEU A 27 -27.51 24.59 7.77
C LEU A 27 -26.51 23.64 8.40
N LEU A 28 -26.64 23.32 9.69
CA LEU A 28 -25.77 22.36 10.36
C LEU A 28 -25.85 20.98 9.72
N PHE A 29 -27.08 20.47 9.52
CA PHE A 29 -27.25 19.17 8.86
C PHE A 29 -26.78 19.19 7.41
N GLY A 30 -27.00 20.26 6.67
CA GLY A 30 -26.47 20.43 5.32
C GLY A 30 -24.94 20.40 5.29
N ALA A 31 -24.28 21.10 6.22
CA ALA A 31 -22.83 21.10 6.35
C ALA A 31 -22.28 19.71 6.72
N LEU A 32 -22.91 19.01 7.67
CA LEU A 32 -22.52 17.64 8.05
C LEU A 32 -22.69 16.66 6.89
N ALA A 33 -23.78 16.74 6.15
CA ALA A 33 -24.01 15.92 4.97
C ALA A 33 -22.95 16.18 3.89
N LEU A 34 -22.62 17.45 3.64
CA LEU A 34 -21.57 17.84 2.68
C LEU A 34 -20.20 17.29 3.11
N ILE A 35 -19.84 17.43 4.38
CA ILE A 35 -18.59 16.88 4.94
C ILE A 35 -18.57 15.36 4.76
N GLY A 36 -19.68 14.68 5.07
CA GLY A 36 -19.81 13.23 4.89
C GLY A 36 -19.59 12.80 3.44
N VAL A 37 -20.17 13.51 2.47
CA VAL A 37 -19.94 13.27 1.03
C VAL A 37 -18.48 13.53 0.64
N LEU A 38 -17.90 14.64 1.10
CA LEU A 38 -16.49 14.95 0.80
C LEU A 38 -15.54 13.90 1.38
N VAL A 39 -15.78 13.42 2.60
CA VAL A 39 -15.00 12.35 3.21
C VAL A 39 -15.16 11.02 2.45
N ALA A 40 -16.38 10.70 2.01
CA ALA A 40 -16.64 9.50 1.22
C ALA A 40 -16.01 9.53 -0.18
N LEU A 41 -15.91 10.70 -0.78
CA LEU A 41 -15.26 10.90 -2.10
C LEU A 41 -13.74 11.07 -1.98
N TYR A 42 -13.24 11.48 -0.83
CA TYR A 42 -11.82 11.68 -0.59
C TYR A 42 -11.19 10.35 -0.13
N ASP A 43 -10.47 9.70 -1.04
CA ASP A 43 -9.61 8.57 -0.67
C ASP A 43 -8.28 9.12 -0.12
N PRO A 44 -8.07 9.12 1.22
CA PRO A 44 -6.85 9.65 1.83
C PRO A 44 -5.61 8.78 1.55
N ARG A 45 -5.79 7.63 0.89
CA ARG A 45 -4.69 6.72 0.60
C ARG A 45 -3.79 7.32 -0.47
N PRO A 46 -2.48 7.35 -0.24
CA PRO A 46 -1.55 7.89 -1.22
C PRO A 46 -1.65 7.10 -2.53
N SER A 47 -1.73 7.82 -3.64
CA SER A 47 -1.74 7.21 -4.97
C SER A 47 -0.39 6.55 -5.27
N LEU A 48 -0.43 5.32 -5.76
CA LEU A 48 0.76 4.55 -6.15
C LEU A 48 1.06 4.64 -7.66
N ARG A 49 0.60 5.67 -8.37
CA ARG A 49 0.80 5.83 -9.83
C ARG A 49 2.27 5.77 -10.27
N HIS A 50 3.18 6.15 -9.39
CA HIS A 50 4.62 6.09 -9.63
C HIS A 50 5.20 4.68 -9.46
N VAL A 51 4.46 3.76 -8.83
CA VAL A 51 4.90 2.39 -8.59
C VAL A 51 4.61 1.55 -9.83
N ARG A 52 5.66 1.14 -10.51
CA ARG A 52 5.63 0.20 -11.63
C ARG A 52 6.81 -0.74 -11.49
N VAL A 53 6.54 -1.94 -11.00
CA VAL A 53 7.58 -2.91 -10.66
C VAL A 53 7.18 -4.31 -11.09
N ALA A 54 8.16 -5.18 -11.29
CA ALA A 54 7.97 -6.60 -11.54
C ALA A 54 8.53 -7.43 -10.39
N PHE A 55 7.79 -8.46 -10.02
CA PHE A 55 8.14 -9.45 -9.00
C PHE A 55 8.27 -10.82 -9.61
N LEU A 56 9.38 -11.50 -9.34
CA LEU A 56 9.52 -12.94 -9.52
C LEU A 56 8.93 -13.65 -8.31
N SER A 57 7.93 -14.50 -8.50
CA SER A 57 7.18 -15.07 -7.39
C SER A 57 7.22 -16.59 -7.29
N GLY A 58 7.50 -17.29 -8.38
CA GLY A 58 7.54 -18.74 -8.42
C GLY A 58 6.44 -19.33 -9.32
N SER A 59 6.06 -20.58 -9.05
CA SER A 59 5.05 -21.30 -9.84
C SER A 59 3.67 -20.60 -9.79
N PRO A 60 2.95 -20.49 -10.89
CA PRO A 60 1.59 -19.93 -10.95
C PRO A 60 0.59 -20.59 -9.98
N THR A 61 0.83 -21.83 -9.60
CA THR A 61 0.00 -22.57 -8.62
C THR A 61 0.52 -22.43 -7.18
N GLY A 62 1.62 -21.71 -6.97
CA GLY A 62 2.29 -21.57 -5.67
C GLY A 62 1.74 -20.44 -4.81
N ASN A 63 1.99 -20.55 -3.50
CA ASN A 63 1.57 -19.54 -2.53
C ASN A 63 2.23 -18.17 -2.75
N TYR A 64 3.46 -18.14 -3.20
CA TYR A 64 4.18 -16.89 -3.49
C TYR A 64 3.54 -16.15 -4.67
N PHE A 65 3.17 -16.88 -5.71
CA PHE A 65 2.45 -16.30 -6.85
C PHE A 65 1.12 -15.70 -6.41
N ALA A 66 0.32 -16.44 -5.66
CA ALA A 66 -0.95 -15.95 -5.11
C ALA A 66 -0.76 -14.74 -4.18
N THR A 67 0.35 -14.66 -3.46
CA THR A 67 0.66 -13.52 -2.59
C THR A 67 0.98 -12.26 -3.41
N VAL A 68 1.78 -12.39 -4.46
CA VAL A 68 2.10 -11.27 -5.35
C VAL A 68 0.86 -10.82 -6.13
N ASP A 69 -0.04 -11.73 -6.53
CA ASP A 69 -1.30 -11.37 -7.17
C ASP A 69 -2.20 -10.52 -6.26
N LYS A 70 -2.30 -10.86 -4.98
CA LYS A 70 -3.02 -10.04 -3.99
C LYS A 70 -2.39 -8.66 -3.84
N LEU A 71 -1.07 -8.59 -3.80
CA LEU A 71 -0.34 -7.33 -3.72
C LEU A 71 -0.55 -6.49 -4.98
N ALA A 72 -0.52 -7.11 -6.16
CA ALA A 72 -0.78 -6.47 -7.44
C ALA A 72 -2.20 -5.91 -7.52
N ALA A 73 -3.20 -6.68 -7.06
CA ALA A 73 -4.58 -6.24 -7.01
C ALA A 73 -4.77 -5.02 -6.10
N GLU A 74 -4.18 -5.03 -4.89
CA GLU A 74 -4.26 -3.89 -3.97
C GLU A 74 -3.52 -2.66 -4.50
N THR A 75 -2.36 -2.86 -5.10
CA THR A 75 -1.58 -1.78 -5.73
C THR A 75 -2.35 -1.16 -6.89
N SER A 76 -3.06 -1.96 -7.68
CA SER A 76 -3.88 -1.52 -8.80
C SER A 76 -5.07 -0.64 -8.35
N ARG A 77 -5.73 -0.98 -7.23
CA ARG A 77 -6.77 -0.13 -6.61
C ARG A 77 -6.26 1.27 -6.30
N ARG A 78 -4.97 1.39 -6.01
CA ARG A 78 -4.28 2.64 -5.71
C ARG A 78 -3.54 3.24 -6.92
N LYS A 79 -3.90 2.79 -8.13
CA LYS A 79 -3.39 3.27 -9.43
C LYS A 79 -1.92 2.94 -9.71
N GLY A 80 -1.29 2.05 -8.94
CA GLY A 80 0.03 1.49 -9.21
C GLY A 80 -0.05 0.23 -10.08
N ARG A 81 1.09 -0.34 -10.44
CA ARG A 81 1.19 -1.56 -11.22
C ARG A 81 2.31 -2.45 -10.70
N ILE A 82 1.96 -3.68 -10.36
CA ILE A 82 2.90 -4.77 -10.10
C ILE A 82 2.68 -5.83 -11.17
N ALA A 83 3.73 -6.20 -11.87
CA ALA A 83 3.73 -7.36 -12.76
C ALA A 83 4.17 -8.59 -11.95
N ASN A 84 3.31 -9.60 -11.88
CA ASN A 84 3.64 -10.89 -11.28
C ASN A 84 4.27 -11.78 -12.35
N VAL A 85 5.52 -12.17 -12.17
CA VAL A 85 6.31 -12.94 -13.13
C VAL A 85 6.54 -14.33 -12.57
N ALA A 86 6.08 -15.35 -13.29
CA ALA A 86 6.28 -16.73 -12.92
C ALA A 86 7.75 -17.16 -13.04
N SER A 87 8.13 -18.10 -12.19
CA SER A 87 9.46 -18.73 -12.19
C SER A 87 9.39 -20.15 -11.63
N ALA A 88 10.48 -20.90 -11.73
CA ALA A 88 10.57 -22.24 -11.14
C ALA A 88 10.83 -22.22 -9.61
N GLY A 89 11.08 -21.04 -9.01
CA GLY A 89 11.27 -20.90 -7.57
C GLY A 89 12.46 -20.04 -7.16
N SER A 90 12.88 -20.19 -5.92
CA SER A 90 13.82 -19.28 -5.26
C SER A 90 15.19 -19.18 -5.94
N VAL A 91 15.74 -20.29 -6.42
CA VAL A 91 17.05 -20.30 -7.10
C VAL A 91 16.99 -19.52 -8.40
N GLU A 92 16.02 -19.83 -9.27
CA GLU A 92 15.80 -19.09 -10.51
C GLU A 92 15.51 -17.60 -10.23
N ASN A 93 14.77 -17.32 -9.17
CA ASN A 93 14.44 -15.95 -8.78
C ASN A 93 15.72 -15.12 -8.49
N ILE A 94 16.67 -15.71 -7.77
CA ILE A 94 17.96 -15.07 -7.47
C ILE A 94 18.75 -14.86 -8.76
N GLU A 95 18.89 -15.90 -9.58
CA GLU A 95 19.63 -15.84 -10.83
C GLU A 95 19.08 -14.77 -11.78
N ARG A 96 17.76 -14.76 -11.99
CA ARG A 96 17.08 -13.78 -12.84
C ARG A 96 17.16 -12.37 -12.29
N LEU A 97 17.06 -12.20 -10.96
CA LEU A 97 17.17 -10.88 -10.34
C LEU A 97 18.60 -10.31 -10.50
N VAL A 98 19.62 -11.16 -10.39
CA VAL A 98 21.02 -10.78 -10.65
C VAL A 98 21.22 -10.42 -12.11
N ALA A 99 20.70 -11.22 -13.04
CA ALA A 99 20.81 -10.96 -14.48
C ALA A 99 20.05 -9.70 -14.92
N ALA A 100 18.90 -9.44 -14.33
CA ALA A 100 18.05 -8.30 -14.64
C ALA A 100 18.62 -6.93 -14.24
N ARG A 101 19.72 -6.89 -13.49
CA ARG A 101 20.32 -5.63 -12.98
C ARG A 101 20.69 -4.63 -14.09
N ALA A 102 21.10 -5.11 -15.23
CA ALA A 102 21.46 -4.25 -16.36
C ALA A 102 20.24 -3.70 -17.10
N ALA A 103 19.17 -4.49 -17.18
CA ALA A 103 17.96 -4.18 -17.93
C ALA A 103 16.86 -3.53 -17.04
N CYS A 104 16.94 -3.70 -15.73
CA CYS A 104 15.95 -3.23 -14.75
C CYS A 104 14.50 -3.70 -15.05
N ASP A 105 14.35 -4.83 -15.73
CA ASP A 105 13.06 -5.41 -16.10
C ASP A 105 12.36 -6.14 -14.93
N VAL A 106 13.15 -6.61 -13.95
CA VAL A 106 12.67 -7.17 -12.68
C VAL A 106 13.36 -6.48 -11.52
N GLN A 107 12.60 -6.05 -10.52
CA GLN A 107 13.12 -5.31 -9.38
C GLN A 107 13.08 -6.09 -8.08
N PHE A 108 12.16 -7.06 -7.96
CA PHE A 108 11.94 -7.81 -6.72
C PHE A 108 11.74 -9.29 -6.99
N ALA A 109 12.09 -10.10 -6.00
CA ALA A 109 11.86 -11.54 -6.01
C ALA A 109 11.45 -12.04 -4.64
N LEU A 110 10.58 -13.04 -4.59
CA LEU A 110 10.30 -13.80 -3.38
C LEU A 110 11.25 -15.02 -3.34
N VAL A 111 11.90 -15.20 -2.21
CA VAL A 111 12.87 -16.27 -1.98
C VAL A 111 12.58 -16.92 -0.65
N GLN A 112 12.69 -18.25 -0.58
CA GLN A 112 12.56 -19.00 0.66
C GLN A 112 13.75 -18.74 1.57
N ASP A 113 13.51 -18.74 2.88
CA ASP A 113 14.58 -18.72 3.88
C ASP A 113 15.47 -19.98 3.70
N GLY A 114 16.78 -19.80 3.91
CA GLY A 114 17.75 -20.88 3.78
C GLY A 114 18.31 -21.10 2.38
N VAL A 115 17.81 -20.39 1.36
CA VAL A 115 18.46 -20.35 0.06
C VAL A 115 19.60 -19.35 0.12
N ASP A 116 20.81 -19.83 -0.10
CA ASP A 116 22.01 -18.99 -0.10
C ASP A 116 22.06 -18.12 -1.35
N TRP A 117 22.24 -16.81 -1.15
CA TRP A 117 22.75 -15.92 -2.18
C TRP A 117 24.07 -15.33 -1.72
N SER A 118 25.10 -15.39 -2.56
CA SER A 118 26.42 -14.91 -2.18
C SER A 118 26.41 -13.40 -1.93
N ALA A 119 27.12 -12.96 -0.89
CA ALA A 119 27.27 -11.53 -0.55
C ALA A 119 27.82 -10.68 -1.73
N GLY A 120 28.47 -11.29 -2.72
CA GLY A 120 28.96 -10.63 -3.94
C GLY A 120 27.85 -10.24 -4.94
N GLN A 121 26.64 -10.76 -4.80
CA GLN A 121 25.55 -10.51 -5.75
C GLN A 121 24.85 -9.17 -5.56
N ARG A 122 25.19 -8.41 -4.51
CA ARG A 122 24.60 -7.09 -4.21
C ARG A 122 23.06 -7.09 -4.21
N LEU A 123 22.47 -8.16 -3.70
CA LEU A 123 21.04 -8.24 -3.42
C LEU A 123 20.79 -7.77 -1.99
N GLU A 124 19.64 -7.15 -1.77
CA GLU A 124 19.23 -6.64 -0.46
C GLU A 124 17.94 -7.33 0.00
N LEU A 125 17.92 -7.80 1.24
CA LEU A 125 16.72 -8.32 1.87
C LEU A 125 15.87 -7.14 2.37
N ILE A 126 14.72 -6.91 1.73
CA ILE A 126 13.83 -5.80 2.09
C ILE A 126 12.93 -6.16 3.27
N GLY A 127 12.57 -7.43 3.40
CA GLY A 127 11.69 -7.88 4.46
C GLY A 127 11.34 -9.36 4.36
N ARG A 128 10.62 -9.86 5.35
CA ARG A 128 10.14 -11.23 5.41
C ARG A 128 8.62 -11.26 5.48
N LEU A 129 8.02 -12.25 4.83
CA LEU A 129 6.60 -12.49 4.97
C LEU A 129 6.32 -13.05 6.39
N PRO A 130 5.21 -12.64 7.02
CA PRO A 130 4.94 -12.99 8.43
C PRO A 130 4.50 -14.46 8.64
N ARG A 131 4.43 -15.26 7.57
CA ARG A 131 4.03 -16.67 7.65
C ARG A 131 5.23 -17.56 7.42
N PRO A 132 5.72 -18.28 8.45
CA PRO A 132 6.74 -19.30 8.26
C PRO A 132 6.16 -20.45 7.43
N GLU A 133 6.97 -21.04 6.57
CA GLU A 133 6.65 -22.29 5.91
C GLU A 133 6.91 -23.45 6.86
N ALA A 134 6.01 -24.43 6.89
CA ALA A 134 6.20 -25.65 7.64
C ALA A 134 6.86 -26.71 6.74
N LEU A 135 7.93 -27.31 7.21
CA LEU A 135 8.50 -28.50 6.59
C LEU A 135 7.76 -29.73 7.15
N LEU A 136 7.11 -30.48 6.29
CA LEU A 136 6.48 -31.73 6.62
C LEU A 136 7.27 -32.88 6.03
N VAL A 137 7.79 -33.74 6.86
CA VAL A 137 8.46 -34.98 6.45
C VAL A 137 7.43 -36.11 6.48
N LEU A 138 7.16 -36.69 5.33
CA LEU A 138 6.21 -37.78 5.20
C LEU A 138 6.95 -39.03 4.72
N GLY A 139 6.79 -40.13 5.43
CA GLY A 139 7.41 -41.39 5.09
C GLY A 139 7.06 -42.49 6.08
N ARG A 140 7.44 -43.74 5.76
CA ARG A 140 7.11 -44.90 6.58
C ARG A 140 7.72 -44.84 8.00
N ASP A 141 8.89 -44.19 8.14
CA ASP A 141 9.62 -44.05 9.39
C ASP A 141 9.80 -42.57 9.78
N ALA A 142 8.87 -41.70 9.37
CA ALA A 142 8.95 -40.26 9.62
C ALA A 142 8.88 -39.92 11.13
N ASP A 143 8.28 -40.76 11.94
CA ASP A 143 8.19 -40.65 13.41
C ASP A 143 9.54 -40.83 14.13
N ARG A 144 10.53 -41.40 13.44
CA ARG A 144 11.89 -41.57 13.95
C ARG A 144 12.78 -40.37 13.75
N ILE A 145 12.40 -39.53 12.78
CA ILE A 145 13.17 -38.32 12.44
C ILE A 145 12.85 -37.24 13.49
N LYS A 146 13.82 -36.93 14.34
CA LYS A 146 13.69 -35.93 15.40
C LYS A 146 14.36 -34.61 15.07
N SER A 147 15.24 -34.60 14.09
CA SER A 147 15.91 -33.41 13.60
C SER A 147 16.16 -33.51 12.10
N LEU A 148 16.50 -32.40 11.46
CA LEU A 148 16.88 -32.36 10.04
C LEU A 148 18.28 -32.97 9.76
N GLN A 149 18.96 -33.41 10.81
CA GLN A 149 20.29 -34.03 10.74
C GLN A 149 20.23 -35.57 10.87
N ASP A 150 19.08 -36.13 11.20
CA ASP A 150 18.81 -37.55 11.23
C ASP A 150 18.52 -38.11 9.85
#